data_4bd17db2b716ce90f403d043619f896e
#
_entry.id   4bd17db2b716ce90f403d043619f896e
#
_cell.length_a   1.000
_cell.length_b   1.000
_cell.length_c   1.000
_cell.angle_alpha   90.00
_cell.angle_beta   90.00
_cell.angle_gamma   90.00
#
_symmetry.space_group_name_H-M   'P 1'
#
loop_
_entity.id
_entity.type
_entity.pdbx_description
1 polymer ?
#
loop_
_entity_poly.entity_id
_entity_poly.type
_entity_poly.pdbx_seq_one_letter_code
_entity_poly.pdbx_strand_id
1 'polypeptide(L)'
;KLALGIHPKDTTPTPHGPPASKPDTAVETTRYHYEHLVRGLNVERGDHSKPEDAYGVRYAWQVGGEKPASGARLPNSRCSRKCSHGVQHTEEDKGKTAYYATCYENSKGEMGPWSPVEEAVIG
;
A
#
# COMPACT_ATOMS: atom_id res chain seq x y z
N LYS A 1 -41.78 -6.17 15.11
CA LYS A 1 -41.37 -5.79 14.90
C LYS A 1 -40.77 -5.49 14.77
N LEU A 2 -40.70 -5.74 14.87
CA LEU A 2 -40.04 -5.33 14.79
C LEU A 2 -39.42 -5.20 14.69
N ALA A 3 -39.50 -5.38 14.71
CA ALA A 3 -38.71 -5.05 14.64
C ALA A 3 -38.09 -4.95 14.46
N LEU A 4 -38.17 -5.04 14.50
CA LEU A 4 -37.46 -4.71 14.33
C LEU A 4 -36.71 -4.44 14.15
N GLY A 5 -36.67 -4.48 14.26
CA GLY A 5 -35.79 -4.17 14.04
C GLY A 5 -35.08 -4.06 13.97
N ILE A 6 -35.12 -4.12 13.90
CA ILE A 6 -34.39 -3.90 13.81
C ILE A 6 -33.65 -3.88 13.64
N HIS A 7 -33.28 -4.01 13.63
CA HIS A 7 -32.39 -3.89 13.47
C HIS A 7 -31.61 -3.66 13.46
N PRO A 8 -31.66 -3.62 13.51
CA PRO A 8 -30.77 -3.44 13.51
C PRO A 8 -30.13 -3.11 13.40
N LYS A 9 -29.80 -2.97 13.46
CA LYS A 9 -29.03 -2.77 13.25
C LYS A 9 -28.33 -2.56 13.30
N ASP A 10 -28.39 -2.45 12.84
CA ASP A 10 -27.71 -2.53 12.87
C ASP A 10 -26.83 -2.06 13.41
N THR A 11 -26.89 -2.03 13.77
CA THR A 11 -26.01 -1.56 14.72
C THR A 11 -24.75 -2.27 14.84
N THR A 12 -24.66 -3.32 14.27
CA THR A 12 -23.41 -3.88 13.98
C THR A 12 -22.71 -2.91 13.13
N PRO A 13 -21.54 -2.45 13.49
CA PRO A 13 -20.78 -1.66 12.60
C PRO A 13 -20.74 -2.39 11.29
N THR A 14 -21.31 -1.82 10.33
CA THR A 14 -21.25 -2.34 9.01
C THR A 14 -19.78 -2.58 8.74
N PRO A 15 -19.40 -3.80 8.47
CA PRO A 15 -18.01 -4.00 8.11
C PRO A 15 -17.77 -3.15 6.91
N HIS A 16 -16.78 -2.32 6.99
CA HIS A 16 -16.36 -1.56 5.86
C HIS A 16 -15.92 -2.53 4.79
N GLY A 17 -16.30 -2.30 3.57
CA GLY A 17 -15.76 -3.01 2.43
C GLY A 17 -14.30 -2.66 2.26
N PRO A 18 -13.68 -3.05 1.16
CA PRO A 18 -12.31 -2.66 0.87
C PRO A 18 -12.16 -1.14 0.91
N PRO A 19 -11.01 -0.63 1.30
CA PRO A 19 -10.78 0.82 1.31
C PRO A 19 -11.10 1.44 -0.05
N ALA A 20 -11.74 2.60 -0.02
CA ALA A 20 -12.24 3.24 -1.25
C ALA A 20 -11.19 4.13 -1.92
N SER A 21 -10.31 4.73 -1.14
CA SER A 21 -9.30 5.63 -1.69
C SER A 21 -7.99 4.90 -1.93
N LYS A 22 -7.17 5.45 -2.81
CA LYS A 22 -5.84 4.91 -3.05
C LYS A 22 -4.79 5.90 -2.58
N PRO A 23 -3.67 5.40 -2.03
CA PRO A 23 -2.56 6.27 -1.69
C PRO A 23 -1.77 6.66 -2.93
N ASP A 24 -0.86 7.60 -2.75
CA ASP A 24 0.20 7.82 -3.70
C ASP A 24 1.46 7.15 -3.16
N THR A 25 2.38 6.79 -4.03
CA THR A 25 3.61 6.13 -3.61
C THR A 25 4.78 7.07 -3.82
N ALA A 26 5.56 7.27 -2.76
CA ALA A 26 6.83 7.99 -2.85
C ALA A 26 7.94 7.02 -2.49
N VAL A 27 9.04 7.05 -3.25
CA VAL A 27 10.20 6.19 -3.00
C VAL A 27 11.39 7.08 -2.77
N GLU A 28 12.09 6.86 -1.65
CA GLU A 28 13.26 7.63 -1.28
C GLU A 28 14.44 6.70 -1.10
N THR A 29 15.63 7.22 -1.41
CA THR A 29 16.86 6.52 -1.06
C THR A 29 17.19 6.82 0.39
N THR A 30 17.89 5.88 1.04
CA THR A 30 18.30 6.05 2.42
C THR A 30 19.82 6.13 2.47
N ARG A 31 20.37 6.30 3.67
CA ARG A 31 21.82 6.28 3.86
C ARG A 31 22.42 4.88 3.71
N TYR A 32 21.56 3.86 3.64
CA TYR A 32 22.03 2.49 3.47
C TYR A 32 22.03 2.13 2.00
N HIS A 33 23.04 1.37 1.59
CA HIS A 33 23.14 0.90 0.22
C HIS A 33 22.02 -0.09 -0.08
N TYR A 34 21.46 0.00 -1.27
CA TYR A 34 20.45 -0.92 -1.79
C TYR A 34 19.13 -0.89 -1.04
N GLU A 35 18.90 0.14 -0.23
CA GLU A 35 17.63 0.27 0.49
C GLU A 35 16.79 1.40 -0.10
N HIS A 36 15.51 1.12 -0.28
CA HIS A 36 14.53 2.15 -0.64
C HIS A 36 13.51 2.28 0.47
N LEU A 37 13.17 3.51 0.82
CA LEU A 37 12.10 3.78 1.76
C LEU A 37 10.87 4.12 0.95
N VAL A 38 9.84 3.28 1.06
CA VAL A 38 8.59 3.44 0.32
C VAL A 38 7.56 4.03 1.26
N ARG A 39 6.93 5.12 0.84
CA ARG A 39 5.92 5.79 1.65
C ARG A 39 4.58 5.79 0.92
N GLY A 40 3.52 5.58 1.69
CA GLY A 40 2.16 5.77 1.19
C GLY A 40 1.68 7.15 1.63
N LEU A 41 1.29 7.97 0.66
CA LEU A 41 0.79 9.32 0.92
C LEU A 41 -0.72 9.34 0.78
N ASN A 42 -1.39 9.96 1.74
CA ASN A 42 -2.84 10.17 1.65
C ASN A 42 -3.09 11.39 0.78
N VAL A 43 -3.53 11.15 -0.45
CA VAL A 43 -3.71 12.22 -1.44
C VAL A 43 -4.78 13.21 -1.00
N GLU A 44 -5.85 12.72 -0.37
CA GLU A 44 -6.96 13.58 0.05
C GLU A 44 -6.57 14.51 1.19
N ARG A 45 -5.74 14.05 2.10
CA ARG A 45 -5.32 14.84 3.26
C ARG A 45 -3.98 15.52 3.07
N GLY A 46 -3.22 15.08 2.08
CA GLY A 46 -1.90 15.64 1.83
C GLY A 46 -0.85 15.25 2.87
N ASP A 47 -1.08 14.18 3.61
CA ASP A 47 -0.15 13.72 4.64
C ASP A 47 0.00 12.19 4.59
N HIS A 48 0.58 11.61 5.63
CA HIS A 48 0.80 10.17 5.70
C HIS A 48 -0.25 9.42 6.51
N SER A 49 -1.35 10.09 6.88
CA SER A 49 -2.38 9.42 7.68
C SER A 49 -3.19 8.46 6.84
N LYS A 50 -3.62 7.36 7.46
CA LYS A 50 -4.47 6.39 6.78
C LYS A 50 -5.93 6.82 6.85
N PRO A 51 -6.74 6.49 5.83
CA PRO A 51 -8.19 6.67 5.93
C PRO A 51 -8.77 5.80 7.04
N GLU A 52 -9.97 6.14 7.49
CA GLU A 52 -10.62 5.39 8.57
C GLU A 52 -10.90 3.94 8.19
N ASP A 53 -11.14 3.66 6.92
CA ASP A 53 -11.43 2.31 6.45
C ASP A 53 -10.16 1.47 6.22
N ALA A 54 -8.98 2.02 6.51
CA ALA A 54 -7.72 1.32 6.31
C ALA A 54 -7.11 0.89 7.64
N TYR A 55 -6.73 -0.38 7.71
CA TYR A 55 -5.96 -0.92 8.83
C TYR A 55 -4.47 -0.68 8.62
N GLY A 56 -4.03 -0.80 7.39
CA GLY A 56 -2.63 -0.65 7.04
C GLY A 56 -2.44 -0.30 5.58
N VAL A 57 -1.18 -0.25 5.18
CA VAL A 57 -0.78 -0.02 3.80
C VAL A 57 -0.06 -1.27 3.31
N ARG A 58 -0.48 -1.77 2.16
CA ARG A 58 0.21 -2.88 1.53
C ARG A 58 1.21 -2.32 0.52
N TYR A 59 2.43 -2.74 0.67
CA TYR A 59 3.54 -2.34 -0.19
C TYR A 59 3.87 -3.50 -1.11
N ALA A 60 3.91 -3.26 -2.40
CA ALA A 60 4.26 -4.29 -3.38
C ALA A 60 5.45 -3.81 -4.20
N TRP A 61 6.29 -4.75 -4.62
CA TRP A 61 7.47 -4.38 -5.40
C TRP A 61 7.93 -5.51 -6.31
N GLN A 62 8.71 -5.10 -7.30
CA GLN A 62 9.36 -5.99 -8.25
C GLN A 62 10.74 -5.43 -8.56
N VAL A 63 11.72 -6.29 -8.73
CA VAL A 63 13.07 -5.89 -9.10
C VAL A 63 13.33 -6.31 -10.53
N GLY A 64 13.65 -5.34 -11.38
CA GLY A 64 13.98 -5.59 -12.79
C GLY A 64 12.75 -5.92 -13.63
N GLY A 65 12.98 -6.22 -14.89
CA GLY A 65 11.91 -6.55 -15.83
C GLY A 65 11.17 -5.33 -16.33
N GLU A 66 10.03 -5.55 -16.92
CA GLU A 66 9.21 -4.48 -17.44
C GLU A 66 8.32 -3.90 -16.36
N LYS A 67 8.02 -2.63 -16.48
CA LYS A 67 7.15 -1.93 -15.54
C LYS A 67 5.75 -2.56 -15.60
N PRO A 68 5.25 -3.10 -14.48
CA PRO A 68 3.90 -3.68 -14.48
C PRO A 68 2.83 -2.60 -14.67
N ALA A 69 1.71 -3.00 -15.22
CA ALA A 69 0.60 -2.09 -15.44
C ALA A 69 -0.10 -1.70 -14.15
N SER A 70 0.00 -2.53 -13.10
CA SER A 70 -0.71 -2.32 -11.84
C SER A 70 0.08 -2.94 -10.69
N GLY A 71 -0.10 -2.36 -9.50
CA GLY A 71 0.50 -2.92 -8.29
C GLY A 71 0.07 -4.35 -8.01
N ALA A 72 -1.10 -4.76 -8.49
CA ALA A 72 -1.57 -6.12 -8.30
C ALA A 72 -0.71 -7.16 -9.01
N ARG A 73 0.11 -6.74 -9.96
CA ARG A 73 0.99 -7.64 -10.72
C ARG A 73 2.40 -7.74 -10.15
N LEU A 74 2.69 -6.97 -9.10
CA LEU A 74 3.99 -7.01 -8.46
C LEU A 74 4.11 -8.29 -7.62
N PRO A 75 5.20 -9.06 -7.77
CA PRO A 75 5.28 -10.39 -7.15
C PRO A 75 5.52 -10.40 -5.65
N ASN A 76 6.08 -9.32 -5.10
CA ASN A 76 6.37 -9.25 -3.68
C ASN A 76 5.45 -8.26 -3.02
N SER A 77 4.98 -8.56 -1.81
CA SER A 77 4.16 -7.59 -1.08
C SER A 77 4.26 -7.81 0.41
N ARG A 78 3.99 -6.75 1.16
CA ARG A 78 3.96 -6.79 2.62
C ARG A 78 2.99 -5.71 3.12
N CYS A 79 2.22 -6.05 4.12
CA CYS A 79 1.32 -5.10 4.76
C CYS A 79 1.98 -4.55 6.02
N SER A 80 1.86 -3.25 6.24
CA SER A 80 2.36 -2.59 7.42
C SER A 80 1.34 -1.59 7.92
N ARG A 81 1.22 -1.45 9.22
CA ARG A 81 0.35 -0.43 9.80
C ARG A 81 0.98 0.95 9.70
N LYS A 82 2.26 1.02 9.43
CA LYS A 82 2.97 2.27 9.22
C LYS A 82 2.84 2.71 7.77
N CYS A 83 2.90 4.01 7.55
CA CYS A 83 2.81 4.56 6.21
C CYS A 83 4.17 4.67 5.52
N SER A 84 5.16 3.93 6.01
CA SER A 84 6.45 3.80 5.36
C SER A 84 7.00 2.39 5.58
N HIS A 85 7.79 1.92 4.64
CA HIS A 85 8.37 0.58 4.73
C HIS A 85 9.72 0.59 4.00
N GLY A 86 10.75 0.10 4.69
CA GLY A 86 12.08 -0.03 4.08
C GLY A 86 12.17 -1.34 3.32
N VAL A 87 12.57 -1.28 2.07
CA VAL A 87 12.79 -2.48 1.25
C VAL A 87 14.28 -2.59 1.00
N GLN A 88 14.87 -3.67 1.52
CA GLN A 88 16.30 -3.91 1.39
C GLN A 88 16.54 -4.83 0.19
N HIS A 89 17.36 -4.36 -0.74
CA HIS A 89 17.78 -5.15 -1.88
C HIS A 89 19.20 -5.66 -1.67
N THR A 90 19.67 -6.49 -2.57
CA THR A 90 21.02 -7.07 -2.47
C THR A 90 21.96 -6.37 -3.43
N GLU A 91 23.26 -6.60 -3.25
CA GLU A 91 24.27 -6.06 -4.16
C GLU A 91 24.06 -6.56 -5.59
N GLU A 92 23.53 -7.75 -5.75
CA GLU A 92 23.24 -8.32 -7.06
C GLU A 92 22.22 -7.51 -7.83
N ASP A 93 21.36 -6.79 -7.10
CA ASP A 93 20.31 -5.98 -7.72
C ASP A 93 20.76 -4.55 -8.03
N LYS A 94 22.02 -4.21 -7.71
CA LYS A 94 22.56 -2.89 -7.95
C LYS A 94 22.45 -2.53 -9.45
N GLY A 95 21.91 -1.36 -9.72
CA GLY A 95 21.72 -0.88 -11.08
C GLY A 95 20.41 -1.30 -11.71
N LYS A 96 19.69 -2.25 -11.10
CA LYS A 96 18.38 -2.64 -11.60
C LYS A 96 17.33 -1.63 -11.15
N THR A 97 16.25 -1.55 -11.90
CA THR A 97 15.11 -0.71 -11.53
C THR A 97 14.14 -1.50 -10.68
N ALA A 98 13.76 -0.94 -9.55
CA ALA A 98 12.73 -1.52 -8.70
C ALA A 98 11.42 -0.75 -8.92
N TYR A 99 10.32 -1.48 -8.98
CA TYR A 99 8.99 -0.91 -9.16
C TYR A 99 8.18 -1.10 -7.90
N TYR A 100 7.48 -0.05 -7.48
CA TYR A 100 6.73 -0.05 -6.23
C TYR A 100 5.32 0.47 -6.44
N ALA A 101 4.39 -0.08 -5.67
CA ALA A 101 3.04 0.46 -5.59
C ALA A 101 2.50 0.21 -4.19
N THR A 102 1.52 1.00 -3.79
CA THR A 102 0.89 0.87 -2.49
C THR A 102 -0.62 0.88 -2.65
N CYS A 103 -1.30 0.24 -1.71
CA CYS A 103 -2.75 0.37 -1.57
C CYS A 103 -3.08 0.27 -0.08
N TYR A 104 -4.27 0.73 0.26
CA TYR A 104 -4.76 0.56 1.62
C TYR A 104 -5.39 -0.82 1.77
N GLU A 105 -5.30 -1.37 2.96
CA GLU A 105 -5.84 -2.69 3.26
C GLU A 105 -6.62 -2.59 4.58
N ASN A 106 -7.78 -3.24 4.65
CA ASN A 106 -8.56 -3.25 5.87
C ASN A 106 -8.14 -4.41 6.78
N SER A 107 -8.75 -4.51 7.96
CA SER A 107 -8.38 -5.54 8.93
C SER A 107 -8.73 -6.95 8.49
N LYS A 108 -9.53 -7.09 7.46
CA LYS A 108 -9.90 -8.40 6.90
C LYS A 108 -8.97 -8.84 5.77
N GLY A 109 -7.99 -8.01 5.42
CA GLY A 109 -7.08 -8.31 4.31
C GLY A 109 -7.61 -7.91 2.95
N GLU A 110 -8.72 -7.19 2.89
CA GLU A 110 -9.26 -6.72 1.63
C GLU A 110 -8.52 -5.45 1.21
N MET A 111 -8.15 -5.39 -0.05
CA MET A 111 -7.33 -4.30 -0.59
C MET A 111 -8.17 -3.32 -1.40
N GLY A 112 -7.86 -2.04 -1.24
CA GLY A 112 -8.42 -1.00 -2.07
C GLY A 112 -7.67 -0.86 -3.38
N PRO A 113 -7.95 0.20 -4.14
CA PRO A 113 -7.25 0.41 -5.41
C PRO A 113 -5.78 0.71 -5.19
N TRP A 114 -4.96 0.28 -6.14
CA TRP A 114 -3.52 0.49 -6.10
C TRP A 114 -3.14 1.89 -6.60
N SER A 115 -2.09 2.43 -6.03
CA SER A 115 -1.46 3.65 -6.56
C SER A 115 -0.85 3.37 -7.93
N PRO A 116 -0.53 4.43 -8.70
CA PRO A 116 0.32 4.23 -9.87
C PRO A 116 1.64 3.59 -9.46
N VAL A 117 2.23 2.84 -10.37
CA VAL A 117 3.52 2.18 -10.12
C VAL A 117 4.63 3.22 -10.24
N GLU A 118 5.46 3.31 -9.21
CA GLU A 118 6.63 4.19 -9.17
C GLU A 118 7.89 3.37 -9.33
N GLU A 119 8.95 3.99 -9.83
CA GLU A 119 10.19 3.28 -10.06
C GLU A 119 11.38 4.01 -9.46
N ALA A 120 12.40 3.24 -9.07
CA ALA A 120 13.64 3.79 -8.56
C ALA A 120 14.76 2.82 -8.85
N VAL A 121 15.93 3.36 -9.17
CA VAL A 121 17.11 2.54 -9.44
C VAL A 121 17.77 2.17 -8.12
N ILE A 122 18.15 0.90 -8.00
CA ILE A 122 18.83 0.38 -6.82
C ILE A 122 20.29 0.77 -6.88
N GLY A 123 20.74 1.48 -5.86
CA GLY A 123 22.12 1.96 -5.86
C GLY A 123 22.81 1.99 -4.52
#